data_fdef601d1d82203fc88d4787cdd321a5
#
_entry.id   fdef601d1d82203fc88d4787cdd321a5
#
_cell.length_a   1.000
_cell.length_b   1.000
_cell.length_c   1.000
_cell.angle_alpha   90.00
_cell.angle_beta   90.00
_cell.angle_gamma   90.00
#
_symmetry.space_group_name_H-M   'P 1'
#
loop_
_entity.id
_entity.type
_entity.pdbx_description
1 polymer ?
#
loop_
_entity_poly.entity_id
_entity_poly.type
_entity_poly.pdbx_seq_one_letter_code
_entity_poly.pdbx_strand_id
1 'polypeptide(L)'
;MPFPEFDPVLIHLGPLPIRWYALAYVAGIVLGWWYAARLIKTQRLWAPGKPPLTTTQLDDLVLWIVLGVILGGRLGYALFYKPVMYAQLFTGQSLGERFELFQLWTGGMSFHGGMIGTTLAVVLYARAKKLNTLSIGDMALATAPIGLFFGRLANFINGELWGRQTTVPWGVNFCNARVREFYGPTCEFVDRAGHVQGPGDMVRHASQLYEAGLEGLVLCTLLALAVWKGGLLKKPGYVTGLFLVGYGVCRAALENVREPDVGMPHFPLGLTMGMMLSTPMILIGAWLIWRAWNRPPVAA
;
A
#
# COMPACT_ATOMS: atom_id res chain seq x y z
N MET A 1 24.21 -3.82 -11.07
CA MET A 1 23.86 -5.22 -11.43
C MET A 1 22.82 -5.19 -12.55
N PRO A 2 22.80 -6.14 -13.52
CA PRO A 2 21.69 -6.22 -14.46
C PRO A 2 20.38 -6.55 -13.72
N PHE A 3 19.28 -6.00 -14.21
CA PHE A 3 17.95 -6.37 -13.71
C PHE A 3 17.66 -7.82 -14.13
N PRO A 4 17.19 -8.68 -13.24
CA PRO A 4 16.74 -10.03 -13.60
C PRO A 4 15.57 -9.93 -14.59
N GLU A 5 15.69 -10.55 -15.75
CA GLU A 5 14.60 -10.52 -16.75
C GLU A 5 13.49 -11.49 -16.33
N PHE A 6 12.60 -11.02 -15.44
CA PHE A 6 11.39 -11.75 -15.09
C PHE A 6 10.31 -11.51 -16.14
N ASP A 7 9.67 -12.59 -16.59
CA ASP A 7 8.41 -12.46 -17.30
C ASP A 7 7.33 -12.00 -16.30
N PRO A 8 6.67 -10.84 -16.49
CA PRO A 8 5.57 -10.41 -15.62
C PRO A 8 4.38 -11.37 -15.61
N VAL A 9 4.25 -12.22 -16.64
CA VAL A 9 3.25 -13.29 -16.71
C VAL A 9 3.88 -14.59 -16.26
N LEU A 10 3.39 -15.13 -15.14
CA LEU A 10 3.86 -16.42 -14.63
C LEU A 10 3.42 -17.57 -15.53
N ILE A 11 2.15 -17.60 -15.96
CA ILE A 11 1.57 -18.66 -16.76
C ILE A 11 0.35 -18.16 -17.54
N HIS A 12 0.12 -18.72 -18.71
CA HIS A 12 -1.10 -18.52 -19.49
C HIS A 12 -2.05 -19.70 -19.27
N LEU A 13 -3.27 -19.42 -18.77
CA LEU A 13 -4.38 -20.37 -18.74
C LEU A 13 -5.34 -20.07 -19.91
N GLY A 14 -5.02 -20.62 -21.06
CA GLY A 14 -5.70 -20.24 -22.31
C GLY A 14 -5.49 -18.74 -22.61
N PRO A 15 -6.55 -17.95 -22.81
CA PRO A 15 -6.45 -16.52 -23.10
C PRO A 15 -6.15 -15.66 -21.85
N LEU A 16 -6.15 -16.24 -20.63
CA LEU A 16 -6.00 -15.51 -19.37
C LEU A 16 -4.53 -15.55 -18.90
N PRO A 17 -3.79 -14.41 -18.92
CA PRO A 17 -2.45 -14.32 -18.36
C PRO A 17 -2.52 -14.18 -16.85
N ILE A 18 -1.93 -15.10 -16.09
CA ILE A 18 -1.75 -14.98 -14.64
C ILE A 18 -0.43 -14.26 -14.39
N ARG A 19 -0.52 -13.07 -13.82
CA ARG A 19 0.63 -12.20 -13.55
C ARG A 19 1.11 -12.35 -12.11
N TRP A 20 2.41 -12.21 -11.88
CA TRP A 20 3.00 -12.15 -10.55
C TRP A 20 2.34 -11.11 -9.64
N TYR A 21 1.91 -10.00 -10.22
CA TYR A 21 1.23 -8.93 -9.50
C TYR A 21 -0.09 -9.40 -8.86
N ALA A 22 -0.89 -10.15 -9.60
CA ALA A 22 -2.12 -10.74 -9.09
C ALA A 22 -1.85 -11.74 -7.95
N LEU A 23 -0.82 -12.59 -8.12
CA LEU A 23 -0.42 -13.55 -7.08
C LEU A 23 0.08 -12.86 -5.82
N ALA A 24 0.83 -11.79 -5.94
CA ALA A 24 1.29 -10.99 -4.81
C ALA A 24 0.12 -10.41 -4.00
N TYR A 25 -0.91 -9.90 -4.67
CA TYR A 25 -2.14 -9.44 -3.99
C TYR A 25 -2.87 -10.59 -3.30
N VAL A 26 -3.06 -11.72 -3.99
CA VAL A 26 -3.69 -12.90 -3.40
C VAL A 26 -2.91 -13.39 -2.18
N ALA A 27 -1.58 -13.50 -2.29
CA ALA A 27 -0.72 -13.91 -1.18
C ALA A 27 -0.83 -12.93 0.00
N GLY A 28 -0.80 -11.61 -0.26
CA GLY A 28 -0.96 -10.58 0.76
C GLY A 28 -2.30 -10.68 1.49
N ILE A 29 -3.41 -10.86 0.75
CA ILE A 29 -4.75 -11.00 1.32
C ILE A 29 -4.88 -12.29 2.12
N VAL A 30 -4.46 -13.44 1.56
CA VAL A 30 -4.59 -14.75 2.21
C VAL A 30 -3.75 -14.83 3.47
N LEU A 31 -2.49 -14.39 3.41
CA LEU A 31 -1.59 -14.41 4.58
C LEU A 31 -2.02 -13.36 5.62
N GLY A 32 -2.46 -12.19 5.19
CA GLY A 32 -3.04 -11.17 6.07
C GLY A 32 -4.28 -11.68 6.79
N TRP A 33 -5.21 -12.29 6.07
CA TRP A 33 -6.40 -12.93 6.64
C TRP A 33 -6.03 -14.07 7.61
N TRP A 34 -5.11 -14.96 7.21
CA TRP A 34 -4.65 -16.04 8.08
C TRP A 34 -4.04 -15.50 9.38
N TYR A 35 -3.22 -14.46 9.29
CA TYR A 35 -2.61 -13.85 10.47
C TYR A 35 -3.66 -13.17 11.35
N ALA A 36 -4.61 -12.42 10.78
CA ALA A 36 -5.73 -11.83 11.51
C ALA A 36 -6.59 -12.89 12.21
N ALA A 37 -6.91 -14.00 11.52
CA ALA A 37 -7.64 -15.12 12.11
C ALA A 37 -6.87 -15.74 13.30
N ARG A 38 -5.54 -15.85 13.21
CA ARG A 38 -4.69 -16.31 14.31
C ARG A 38 -4.74 -15.35 15.50
N LEU A 39 -4.73 -14.03 15.26
CA LEU A 39 -4.85 -13.03 16.32
C LEU A 39 -6.20 -13.15 17.03
N ILE A 40 -7.31 -13.30 16.28
CA ILE A 40 -8.66 -13.47 16.82
C ILE A 40 -8.76 -14.73 17.69
N LYS A 41 -8.23 -15.85 17.23
CA LYS A 41 -8.26 -17.12 17.97
C LYS A 41 -7.43 -17.09 19.26
N THR A 42 -6.52 -16.11 19.42
CA THR A 42 -5.64 -15.99 20.59
C THR A 42 -6.21 -14.99 21.60
N GLN A 43 -7.15 -15.42 22.43
CA GLN A 43 -7.87 -14.59 23.37
C GLN A 43 -6.98 -13.76 24.31
N ARG A 44 -5.83 -14.31 24.76
CA ARG A 44 -4.88 -13.63 25.67
C ARG A 44 -4.33 -12.32 25.14
N LEU A 45 -4.41 -12.09 23.82
CA LEU A 45 -3.93 -10.85 23.19
C LEU A 45 -4.91 -9.67 23.36
N TRP A 46 -6.14 -9.92 23.74
CA TRP A 46 -7.22 -8.95 23.79
C TRP A 46 -7.66 -8.64 25.22
N ALA A 47 -8.17 -7.45 25.48
CA ALA A 47 -8.80 -7.08 26.74
C ALA A 47 -10.31 -6.92 26.53
N PRO A 48 -11.13 -7.47 27.37
CA PRO A 48 -10.94 -8.38 28.53
C PRO A 48 -10.96 -9.87 28.13
N GLY A 49 -10.07 -10.29 27.25
CA GLY A 49 -10.02 -11.68 26.74
C GLY A 49 -10.98 -11.94 25.57
N LYS A 50 -11.60 -10.90 25.03
CA LYS A 50 -12.53 -10.99 23.89
C LYS A 50 -11.94 -10.27 22.67
N PRO A 51 -11.76 -10.97 21.54
CA PRO A 51 -11.36 -10.34 20.28
C PRO A 51 -12.45 -9.37 19.79
N PRO A 52 -12.10 -8.35 18.98
CA PRO A 52 -13.05 -7.33 18.54
C PRO A 52 -14.11 -7.85 17.58
N LEU A 53 -13.88 -9.01 16.95
CA LEU A 53 -14.77 -9.66 16.00
C LEU A 53 -14.55 -11.19 15.96
N THR A 54 -15.48 -11.91 15.38
CA THR A 54 -15.39 -13.36 15.12
C THR A 54 -14.68 -13.62 13.79
N THR A 55 -14.27 -14.87 13.53
CA THR A 55 -13.69 -15.28 12.24
C THR A 55 -14.65 -15.04 11.07
N THR A 56 -15.95 -15.34 11.23
CA THR A 56 -16.96 -15.04 10.20
C THR A 56 -17.08 -13.55 9.93
N GLN A 57 -17.03 -12.73 10.98
CA GLN A 57 -16.99 -11.27 10.81
C GLN A 57 -15.69 -10.77 10.17
N LEU A 58 -14.58 -11.50 10.31
CA LEU A 58 -13.35 -11.21 9.58
C LEU A 58 -13.53 -11.45 8.08
N ASP A 59 -14.20 -12.54 7.69
CA ASP A 59 -14.48 -12.83 6.27
C ASP A 59 -15.33 -11.72 5.64
N ASP A 60 -16.38 -11.29 6.34
CA ASP A 60 -17.19 -10.14 5.94
C ASP A 60 -16.33 -8.87 5.82
N LEU A 61 -15.48 -8.59 6.82
CA LEU A 61 -14.62 -7.40 6.83
C LEU A 61 -13.65 -7.38 5.65
N VAL A 62 -13.06 -8.53 5.30
CA VAL A 62 -12.16 -8.63 4.12
C VAL A 62 -12.91 -8.26 2.85
N LEU A 63 -14.16 -8.74 2.68
CA LEU A 63 -14.97 -8.33 1.54
C LEU A 63 -15.24 -6.82 1.51
N TRP A 64 -15.57 -6.22 2.65
CA TRP A 64 -15.74 -4.77 2.76
C TRP A 64 -14.45 -4.00 2.41
N ILE A 65 -13.29 -4.49 2.87
CA ILE A 65 -11.99 -3.90 2.55
C ILE A 65 -11.72 -3.97 1.04
N VAL A 66 -11.93 -5.13 0.41
CA VAL A 66 -11.73 -5.31 -1.02
C VAL A 66 -12.63 -4.36 -1.82
N LEU A 67 -13.92 -4.27 -1.46
CA LEU A 67 -14.85 -3.32 -2.07
C LEU A 67 -14.40 -1.87 -1.84
N GLY A 68 -13.93 -1.55 -0.63
CA GLY A 68 -13.39 -0.24 -0.29
C GLY A 68 -12.18 0.14 -1.13
N VAL A 69 -11.23 -0.79 -1.34
CA VAL A 69 -10.07 -0.58 -2.23
C VAL A 69 -10.52 -0.31 -3.65
N ILE A 70 -11.39 -1.16 -4.20
CA ILE A 70 -11.84 -1.08 -5.60
C ILE A 70 -12.62 0.21 -5.84
N LEU A 71 -13.66 0.44 -5.06
CA LEU A 71 -14.53 1.62 -5.22
C LEU A 71 -13.77 2.91 -4.91
N GLY A 72 -13.05 2.93 -3.79
CA GLY A 72 -12.26 4.09 -3.38
C GLY A 72 -11.15 4.39 -4.39
N GLY A 73 -10.42 3.37 -4.86
CA GLY A 73 -9.38 3.51 -5.85
C GLY A 73 -9.90 4.09 -7.17
N ARG A 74 -11.03 3.60 -7.65
CA ARG A 74 -11.62 4.05 -8.91
C ARG A 74 -12.24 5.44 -8.80
N LEU A 75 -13.05 5.69 -7.76
CA LEU A 75 -13.65 7.01 -7.53
C LEU A 75 -12.58 8.06 -7.26
N GLY A 76 -11.53 7.71 -6.50
CA GLY A 76 -10.41 8.60 -6.27
C GLY A 76 -9.61 8.88 -7.54
N TYR A 77 -9.43 7.90 -8.43
CA TYR A 77 -8.82 8.13 -9.74
C TYR A 77 -9.65 9.13 -10.56
N ALA A 78 -10.95 8.90 -10.67
CA ALA A 78 -11.84 9.79 -11.38
C ALA A 78 -11.81 11.21 -10.78
N LEU A 79 -11.77 11.33 -9.44
CA LEU A 79 -11.78 12.62 -8.77
C LEU A 79 -10.49 13.42 -8.99
N PHE A 80 -9.33 12.78 -8.86
CA PHE A 80 -8.04 13.48 -8.82
C PHE A 80 -7.31 13.52 -10.17
N TYR A 81 -7.53 12.51 -11.03
CA TYR A 81 -6.76 12.38 -12.28
C TYR A 81 -7.60 12.59 -13.55
N LYS A 82 -8.88 12.24 -13.50
CA LYS A 82 -9.76 12.34 -14.68
C LYS A 82 -11.19 12.77 -14.30
N PRO A 83 -11.38 14.00 -13.74
CA PRO A 83 -12.68 14.44 -13.24
C PRO A 83 -13.77 14.51 -14.31
N VAL A 84 -13.38 14.59 -15.59
CA VAL A 84 -14.31 14.53 -16.72
C VAL A 84 -15.16 13.25 -16.74
N MET A 85 -14.68 12.14 -16.17
CA MET A 85 -15.45 10.89 -16.08
C MET A 85 -16.78 11.05 -15.34
N TYR A 86 -16.87 11.96 -14.35
CA TYR A 86 -18.14 12.26 -13.68
C TYR A 86 -19.11 13.01 -14.60
N ALA A 87 -18.61 13.96 -15.38
CA ALA A 87 -19.43 14.69 -16.35
C ALA A 87 -19.90 13.74 -17.48
N GLN A 88 -19.03 12.84 -17.95
CA GLN A 88 -19.33 11.89 -19.01
C GLN A 88 -20.48 10.93 -18.68
N LEU A 89 -20.80 10.68 -17.40
CA LEU A 89 -21.99 9.92 -17.02
C LEU A 89 -23.27 10.50 -17.65
N PHE A 90 -23.31 11.83 -17.81
CA PHE A 90 -24.47 12.55 -18.31
C PHE A 90 -24.30 13.09 -19.74
N THR A 91 -23.06 13.43 -20.13
CA THR A 91 -22.75 14.11 -21.39
C THR A 91 -22.05 13.23 -22.43
N GLY A 92 -21.62 12.03 -22.06
CA GLY A 92 -20.91 11.10 -22.94
C GLY A 92 -21.73 10.73 -24.19
N GLN A 93 -21.08 10.73 -25.35
CA GLN A 93 -21.72 10.47 -26.65
C GLN A 93 -21.94 8.96 -26.89
N SER A 94 -21.08 8.12 -26.32
CA SER A 94 -21.17 6.65 -26.40
C SER A 94 -21.44 6.03 -25.03
N LEU A 95 -21.98 4.79 -25.02
CA LEU A 95 -22.14 4.02 -23.79
C LEU A 95 -20.79 3.75 -23.12
N GLY A 96 -19.72 3.54 -23.91
CA GLY A 96 -18.37 3.36 -23.39
C GLY A 96 -17.89 4.57 -22.58
N GLU A 97 -18.08 5.79 -23.09
CA GLU A 97 -17.75 7.03 -22.38
C GLU A 97 -18.58 7.24 -21.12
N ARG A 98 -19.90 7.03 -21.20
CA ARG A 98 -20.83 7.19 -20.07
C ARG A 98 -20.49 6.27 -18.91
N PHE A 99 -20.09 5.03 -19.22
CA PHE A 99 -19.77 4.03 -18.19
C PHE A 99 -18.28 3.86 -17.94
N GLU A 100 -17.41 4.74 -18.46
CA GLU A 100 -15.96 4.66 -18.25
C GLU A 100 -15.60 4.62 -16.76
N LEU A 101 -16.32 5.33 -15.90
CA LEU A 101 -16.12 5.31 -14.45
C LEU A 101 -16.17 3.89 -13.85
N PHE A 102 -16.97 3.00 -14.40
CA PHE A 102 -17.16 1.64 -13.92
C PHE A 102 -16.27 0.60 -14.60
N GLN A 103 -15.52 1.00 -15.63
CA GLN A 103 -14.66 0.10 -16.41
C GLN A 103 -13.32 -0.12 -15.68
N LEU A 104 -13.33 -0.98 -14.66
CA LEU A 104 -12.13 -1.29 -13.87
C LEU A 104 -11.00 -1.93 -14.69
N TRP A 105 -11.35 -2.60 -15.78
CA TRP A 105 -10.41 -3.28 -16.69
C TRP A 105 -9.60 -2.33 -17.58
N THR A 106 -9.99 -1.07 -17.70
CA THR A 106 -9.24 -0.04 -18.46
C THR A 106 -8.08 0.55 -17.66
N GLY A 107 -7.90 0.11 -16.41
CA GLY A 107 -6.91 0.67 -15.50
C GLY A 107 -7.38 1.96 -14.85
N GLY A 108 -6.44 2.71 -14.24
CA GLY A 108 -6.72 3.96 -13.55
C GLY A 108 -7.30 3.73 -12.14
N MET A 109 -6.37 3.52 -11.19
CA MET A 109 -6.66 3.39 -9.75
C MET A 109 -5.84 4.39 -8.96
N SER A 110 -6.45 5.06 -8.00
CA SER A 110 -5.78 5.97 -7.07
C SER A 110 -5.41 5.25 -5.79
N PHE A 111 -4.13 5.27 -5.42
CA PHE A 111 -3.68 4.74 -4.12
C PHE A 111 -4.37 5.43 -2.94
N HIS A 112 -4.42 6.77 -2.95
CA HIS A 112 -5.06 7.54 -1.90
C HIS A 112 -6.57 7.27 -1.82
N GLY A 113 -7.22 7.14 -2.97
CA GLY A 113 -8.63 6.74 -3.04
C GLY A 113 -8.86 5.36 -2.44
N GLY A 114 -8.03 4.37 -2.76
CA GLY A 114 -8.10 3.03 -2.17
C GLY A 114 -7.87 3.04 -0.66
N MET A 115 -6.91 3.80 -0.16
CA MET A 115 -6.65 3.95 1.27
C MET A 115 -7.83 4.57 2.02
N ILE A 116 -8.41 5.65 1.48
CA ILE A 116 -9.61 6.27 2.05
C ILE A 116 -10.78 5.29 2.02
N GLY A 117 -11.00 4.61 0.90
CA GLY A 117 -12.07 3.62 0.74
C GLY A 117 -11.94 2.46 1.73
N THR A 118 -10.73 1.94 1.93
CA THR A 118 -10.43 0.92 2.94
C THR A 118 -10.75 1.42 4.36
N THR A 119 -10.30 2.63 4.68
CA THR A 119 -10.53 3.22 6.01
C THR A 119 -12.03 3.39 6.27
N LEU A 120 -12.76 3.92 5.28
CA LEU A 120 -14.21 4.06 5.36
C LEU A 120 -14.91 2.71 5.51
N ALA A 121 -14.49 1.68 4.74
CA ALA A 121 -15.04 0.34 4.84
C ALA A 121 -14.89 -0.23 6.25
N VAL A 122 -13.71 -0.12 6.85
CA VAL A 122 -13.45 -0.57 8.24
C VAL A 122 -14.33 0.19 9.24
N VAL A 123 -14.42 1.52 9.11
CA VAL A 123 -15.21 2.36 10.03
C VAL A 123 -16.70 2.06 9.89
N LEU A 124 -17.22 1.98 8.67
CA LEU A 124 -18.63 1.70 8.41
C LEU A 124 -19.02 0.29 8.86
N TYR A 125 -18.18 -0.71 8.56
CA TYR A 125 -18.39 -2.07 9.04
C TYR A 125 -18.43 -2.14 10.57
N ALA A 126 -17.44 -1.54 11.24
CA ALA A 126 -17.37 -1.50 12.69
C ALA A 126 -18.62 -0.86 13.31
N ARG A 127 -19.10 0.26 12.74
CA ARG A 127 -20.30 0.95 13.20
C ARG A 127 -21.57 0.10 12.98
N ALA A 128 -21.71 -0.48 11.78
CA ALA A 128 -22.87 -1.32 11.44
C ALA A 128 -23.00 -2.54 12.37
N LYS A 129 -21.86 -3.14 12.73
CA LYS A 129 -21.81 -4.30 13.64
C LYS A 129 -21.63 -3.92 15.13
N LYS A 130 -21.62 -2.63 15.46
CA LYS A 130 -21.41 -2.10 16.83
C LYS A 130 -20.11 -2.60 17.48
N LEU A 131 -19.04 -2.69 16.69
CA LEU A 131 -17.73 -3.19 17.11
C LEU A 131 -16.77 -2.03 17.42
N ASN A 132 -15.72 -2.30 18.18
CA ASN A 132 -14.69 -1.30 18.47
C ASN A 132 -13.81 -1.04 17.24
N THR A 133 -13.99 0.10 16.60
CA THR A 133 -13.27 0.49 15.37
C THR A 133 -11.76 0.50 15.55
N LEU A 134 -11.25 0.98 16.70
CA LEU A 134 -9.80 1.05 16.94
C LEU A 134 -9.19 -0.34 17.12
N SER A 135 -9.88 -1.26 17.79
CA SER A 135 -9.40 -2.64 17.93
C SER A 135 -9.39 -3.39 16.58
N ILE A 136 -10.37 -3.11 15.71
CA ILE A 136 -10.38 -3.65 14.34
C ILE A 136 -9.24 -3.02 13.54
N GLY A 137 -9.02 -1.71 13.66
CA GLY A 137 -7.91 -1.02 13.03
C GLY A 137 -6.55 -1.60 13.47
N ASP A 138 -6.36 -1.85 14.75
CA ASP A 138 -5.15 -2.47 15.30
C ASP A 138 -4.89 -3.85 14.68
N MET A 139 -5.92 -4.67 14.56
CA MET A 139 -5.82 -5.97 13.92
C MET A 139 -5.49 -5.84 12.42
N ALA A 140 -6.21 -5.00 11.70
CA ALA A 140 -6.01 -4.80 10.26
C ALA A 140 -4.60 -4.26 9.96
N LEU A 141 -4.14 -3.26 10.71
CA LEU A 141 -2.82 -2.66 10.50
C LEU A 141 -1.67 -3.52 11.04
N ALA A 142 -1.90 -4.44 11.97
CA ALA A 142 -0.93 -5.48 12.31
C ALA A 142 -0.65 -6.43 11.14
N THR A 143 -1.60 -6.58 10.19
CA THR A 143 -1.47 -7.45 9.02
C THR A 143 -1.03 -6.72 7.76
N ALA A 144 -1.25 -5.39 7.69
CA ALA A 144 -0.99 -4.58 6.50
C ALA A 144 0.44 -4.69 5.94
N PRO A 145 1.51 -4.77 6.76
CA PRO A 145 2.87 -4.93 6.26
C PRO A 145 3.09 -6.18 5.40
N ILE A 146 2.30 -7.24 5.61
CA ILE A 146 2.35 -8.46 4.78
C ILE A 146 1.98 -8.10 3.34
N GLY A 147 0.88 -7.37 3.16
CA GLY A 147 0.46 -6.90 1.83
C GLY A 147 1.44 -5.92 1.20
N LEU A 148 2.02 -5.01 2.00
CA LEU A 148 3.05 -4.08 1.52
C LEU A 148 4.29 -4.84 1.02
N PHE A 149 4.76 -5.84 1.75
CA PHE A 149 5.89 -6.67 1.34
C PHE A 149 5.67 -7.29 -0.04
N PHE A 150 4.57 -8.02 -0.22
CA PHE A 150 4.29 -8.68 -1.49
C PHE A 150 4.02 -7.69 -2.63
N GLY A 151 3.34 -6.58 -2.35
CA GLY A 151 3.12 -5.53 -3.33
C GLY A 151 4.43 -4.92 -3.84
N ARG A 152 5.40 -4.67 -2.96
CA ARG A 152 6.72 -4.15 -3.36
C ARG A 152 7.57 -5.16 -4.13
N LEU A 153 7.50 -6.44 -3.76
CA LEU A 153 8.13 -7.49 -4.57
C LEU A 153 7.54 -7.57 -5.97
N ALA A 154 6.21 -7.43 -6.10
CA ALA A 154 5.56 -7.39 -7.40
C ALA A 154 5.99 -6.18 -8.23
N ASN A 155 6.13 -4.98 -7.62
CA ASN A 155 6.67 -3.81 -8.31
C ASN A 155 8.10 -4.06 -8.82
N PHE A 156 8.95 -4.73 -8.02
CA PHE A 156 10.29 -5.10 -8.46
C PHE A 156 10.25 -6.08 -9.63
N ILE A 157 9.48 -7.15 -9.56
CA ILE A 157 9.33 -8.13 -10.66
C ILE A 157 8.83 -7.45 -11.94
N ASN A 158 7.92 -6.48 -11.81
CA ASN A 158 7.42 -5.69 -12.93
C ASN A 158 8.44 -4.67 -13.46
N GLY A 159 9.54 -4.40 -12.75
CA GLY A 159 10.51 -3.37 -13.13
C GLY A 159 9.93 -1.95 -13.10
N GLU A 160 9.06 -1.66 -12.13
CA GLU A 160 8.38 -0.36 -12.00
C GLU A 160 8.64 0.28 -10.64
N LEU A 161 8.44 1.61 -10.51
CA LEU A 161 8.61 2.37 -9.27
C LEU A 161 10.04 2.27 -8.68
N TRP A 162 11.04 2.26 -9.53
CA TRP A 162 12.44 2.26 -9.13
C TRP A 162 12.86 3.53 -8.38
N GLY A 163 14.04 3.47 -7.78
CA GLY A 163 14.62 4.59 -7.06
C GLY A 163 15.43 5.54 -7.95
N ARG A 164 16.05 6.51 -7.30
CA ARG A 164 16.93 7.49 -7.94
C ARG A 164 18.14 6.79 -8.53
N GLN A 165 18.77 7.47 -9.50
CA GLN A 165 20.05 7.08 -10.06
C GLN A 165 21.10 6.91 -8.96
N THR A 166 21.98 5.93 -9.11
CA THR A 166 22.96 5.61 -8.08
C THR A 166 24.24 5.00 -8.66
N THR A 167 25.33 5.17 -7.93
CA THR A 167 26.63 4.55 -8.20
C THR A 167 26.98 3.44 -7.20
N VAL A 168 26.06 3.09 -6.30
CA VAL A 168 26.34 2.03 -5.31
C VAL A 168 26.55 0.67 -5.97
N PRO A 169 27.41 -0.20 -5.40
CA PRO A 169 27.76 -1.50 -6.02
C PRO A 169 26.56 -2.42 -6.30
N TRP A 170 25.48 -2.27 -5.53
CA TRP A 170 24.25 -3.04 -5.67
C TRP A 170 23.16 -2.30 -6.47
N GLY A 171 23.51 -1.20 -7.12
CA GLY A 171 22.59 -0.53 -8.05
C GLY A 171 22.15 -1.47 -9.17
N VAL A 172 20.88 -1.40 -9.54
CA VAL A 172 20.25 -2.25 -10.57
C VAL A 172 20.04 -1.44 -11.84
N ASN A 173 20.48 -1.99 -12.97
CA ASN A 173 20.19 -1.41 -14.28
C ASN A 173 18.82 -1.91 -14.77
N PHE A 174 17.81 -1.04 -14.71
CA PHE A 174 16.44 -1.37 -15.08
C PHE A 174 16.14 -1.31 -16.59
N CYS A 175 17.15 -1.09 -17.44
CA CYS A 175 16.98 -1.16 -18.90
C CYS A 175 16.80 -2.60 -19.37
N ASN A 176 15.64 -3.18 -19.10
CA ASN A 176 15.22 -4.51 -19.53
C ASN A 176 14.31 -4.46 -20.76
N ALA A 177 13.89 -5.61 -21.28
CA ALA A 177 13.02 -5.73 -22.45
C ALA A 177 11.73 -4.93 -22.32
N ARG A 178 11.09 -4.95 -21.14
CA ARG A 178 9.85 -4.23 -20.84
C ARG A 178 10.03 -2.71 -20.79
N VAL A 179 11.12 -2.26 -20.16
CA VAL A 179 11.42 -0.83 -20.09
C VAL A 179 11.72 -0.29 -21.49
N ARG A 180 12.40 -1.08 -22.34
CA ARG A 180 12.65 -0.76 -23.75
C ARG A 180 11.37 -0.65 -24.58
N GLU A 181 10.33 -1.40 -24.24
CA GLU A 181 9.04 -1.29 -24.91
C GLU A 181 8.39 0.09 -24.70
N PHE A 182 8.57 0.71 -23.51
CA PHE A 182 8.00 2.01 -23.17
C PHE A 182 8.91 3.20 -23.52
N TYR A 183 10.22 3.05 -23.34
CA TYR A 183 11.20 4.14 -23.48
C TYR A 183 12.09 4.00 -24.70
N GLY A 184 11.83 3.01 -25.56
CA GLY A 184 12.64 2.72 -26.75
C GLY A 184 13.89 1.88 -26.45
N PRO A 185 14.61 1.45 -27.50
CA PRO A 185 15.73 0.50 -27.38
C PRO A 185 16.89 1.01 -26.55
N THR A 186 17.04 2.33 -26.43
CA THR A 186 18.10 3.00 -25.66
C THR A 186 17.71 3.24 -24.22
N CYS A 187 16.47 2.97 -23.80
CA CYS A 187 15.93 3.30 -22.48
C CYS A 187 16.13 4.77 -22.10
N GLU A 188 16.07 5.67 -23.08
CA GLU A 188 16.14 7.10 -22.81
C GLU A 188 14.81 7.61 -22.27
N PHE A 189 14.85 8.38 -21.22
CA PHE A 189 13.69 9.09 -20.71
C PHE A 189 14.11 10.45 -20.18
N VAL A 190 13.17 11.36 -20.12
CA VAL A 190 13.41 12.71 -19.60
C VAL A 190 13.09 12.71 -18.11
N ASP A 191 14.09 13.07 -17.29
CA ASP A 191 13.90 13.24 -15.86
C ASP A 191 13.10 14.54 -15.55
N ARG A 192 12.83 14.77 -14.27
CA ARG A 192 12.08 15.96 -13.84
C ARG A 192 12.78 17.28 -14.13
N ALA A 193 14.10 17.28 -14.25
CA ALA A 193 14.90 18.45 -14.55
C ALA A 193 15.00 18.71 -16.06
N GLY A 194 14.40 17.83 -16.88
CA GLY A 194 14.44 17.92 -18.34
C GLY A 194 15.68 17.28 -18.98
N HIS A 195 16.50 16.54 -18.22
CA HIS A 195 17.66 15.85 -18.77
C HIS A 195 17.25 14.53 -19.40
N VAL A 196 17.77 14.25 -20.57
CA VAL A 196 17.63 12.96 -21.24
C VAL A 196 18.59 11.97 -20.57
N GLN A 197 18.05 10.88 -20.05
CA GLN A 197 18.83 9.81 -19.42
C GLN A 197 18.83 8.58 -20.33
N GLY A 198 19.99 7.99 -20.54
CA GLY A 198 20.20 6.82 -21.38
C GLY A 198 20.44 5.54 -20.58
N PRO A 199 20.85 4.42 -21.24
CA PRO A 199 21.02 3.11 -20.61
C PRO A 199 21.99 3.09 -19.43
N GLY A 200 23.06 3.90 -19.47
CA GLY A 200 24.00 4.03 -18.37
C GLY A 200 23.40 4.69 -17.13
N ASP A 201 22.40 5.54 -17.34
CA ASP A 201 21.72 6.28 -16.27
C ASP A 201 20.57 5.48 -15.66
N MET A 202 20.24 4.31 -16.22
CA MET A 202 19.24 3.39 -15.66
C MET A 202 19.74 2.57 -14.48
N VAL A 203 20.99 2.76 -14.03
CA VAL A 203 21.51 2.19 -12.79
C VAL A 203 20.90 2.96 -11.62
N ARG A 204 19.96 2.32 -10.93
CA ARG A 204 19.13 2.95 -9.92
C ARG A 204 19.07 2.13 -8.64
N HIS A 205 18.67 2.77 -7.55
CA HIS A 205 18.30 2.07 -6.35
C HIS A 205 17.09 1.15 -6.63
N ALA A 206 17.17 -0.11 -6.21
CA ALA A 206 16.02 -1.00 -6.16
C ALA A 206 15.12 -0.63 -4.97
N SER A 207 14.53 0.58 -5.00
CA SER A 207 13.76 1.14 -3.88
C SER A 207 12.60 0.23 -3.47
N GLN A 208 12.02 -0.53 -4.42
CA GLN A 208 10.99 -1.52 -4.15
C GLN A 208 11.45 -2.57 -3.12
N LEU A 209 12.71 -3.04 -3.22
CA LEU A 209 13.27 -4.01 -2.27
C LEU A 209 13.56 -3.38 -0.90
N TYR A 210 13.98 -2.11 -0.88
CA TYR A 210 14.15 -1.39 0.38
C TYR A 210 12.82 -1.14 1.07
N GLU A 211 11.78 -0.78 0.29
CA GLU A 211 10.42 -0.62 0.77
C GLU A 211 9.84 -1.97 1.27
N ALA A 212 10.05 -3.07 0.54
CA ALA A 212 9.68 -4.40 1.00
C ALA A 212 10.37 -4.77 2.32
N GLY A 213 11.66 -4.46 2.44
CA GLY A 213 12.44 -4.71 3.65
C GLY A 213 11.94 -3.89 4.85
N LEU A 214 11.83 -2.58 4.70
CA LEU A 214 11.52 -1.68 5.83
C LEU A 214 10.02 -1.59 6.12
N GLU A 215 9.20 -1.27 5.11
CA GLU A 215 7.74 -1.11 5.25
C GLU A 215 7.02 -2.47 5.38
N GLY A 216 7.57 -3.52 4.78
CA GLY A 216 7.06 -4.88 4.86
C GLY A 216 7.65 -5.66 6.02
N LEU A 217 8.88 -6.20 5.86
CA LEU A 217 9.44 -7.21 6.78
C LEU A 217 9.78 -6.64 8.16
N VAL A 218 10.53 -5.52 8.24
CA VAL A 218 10.94 -4.92 9.51
C VAL A 218 9.73 -4.44 10.29
N LEU A 219 8.85 -3.68 9.65
CA LEU A 219 7.63 -3.18 10.29
C LEU A 219 6.71 -4.33 10.74
N CYS A 220 6.53 -5.37 9.91
CA CYS A 220 5.78 -6.57 10.30
C CYS A 220 6.36 -7.22 11.55
N THR A 221 7.68 -7.38 11.61
CA THR A 221 8.38 -7.97 12.76
C THR A 221 8.18 -7.13 14.03
N LEU A 222 8.35 -5.81 13.94
CA LEU A 222 8.15 -4.90 15.07
C LEU A 222 6.72 -4.94 15.59
N LEU A 223 5.72 -4.92 14.70
CA LEU A 223 4.31 -5.03 15.08
C LEU A 223 4.00 -6.41 15.68
N ALA A 224 4.54 -7.48 15.11
CA ALA A 224 4.38 -8.82 15.66
C ALA A 224 4.97 -8.90 17.09
N LEU A 225 6.16 -8.37 17.33
CA LEU A 225 6.75 -8.29 18.67
C LEU A 225 5.88 -7.48 19.64
N ALA A 226 5.38 -6.32 19.20
CA ALA A 226 4.49 -5.47 19.97
C ALA A 226 3.18 -6.19 20.33
N VAL A 227 2.63 -6.98 19.43
CA VAL A 227 1.41 -7.77 19.65
C VAL A 227 1.68 -8.99 20.53
N TRP A 228 2.63 -9.86 20.15
CA TRP A 228 2.79 -11.17 20.78
C TRP A 228 3.55 -11.14 22.10
N LYS A 229 4.56 -10.28 22.21
CA LYS A 229 5.33 -10.10 23.45
C LYS A 229 4.82 -8.91 24.28
N GLY A 230 4.51 -7.78 23.62
CA GLY A 230 4.04 -6.58 24.28
C GLY A 230 2.57 -6.60 24.70
N GLY A 231 1.74 -7.46 24.09
CA GLY A 231 0.29 -7.54 24.37
C GLY A 231 -0.47 -6.25 24.04
N LEU A 232 0.02 -5.46 23.08
CA LEU A 232 -0.46 -4.09 22.83
C LEU A 232 -1.82 -4.02 22.15
N LEU A 233 -2.38 -5.13 21.66
CA LEU A 233 -3.80 -5.21 21.23
C LEU A 233 -4.78 -5.01 22.38
N LYS A 234 -4.34 -5.12 23.63
CA LYS A 234 -5.15 -4.79 24.83
C LYS A 234 -5.42 -3.29 24.96
N LYS A 235 -4.71 -2.45 24.21
CA LYS A 235 -4.81 -0.99 24.24
C LYS A 235 -5.31 -0.49 22.87
N PRO A 236 -6.64 -0.36 22.65
CA PRO A 236 -7.20 -0.01 21.34
C PRO A 236 -6.64 1.28 20.75
N GLY A 237 -6.13 1.21 19.53
CA GLY A 237 -5.45 2.28 18.80
C GLY A 237 -3.94 2.29 18.93
N TYR A 238 -3.36 1.48 19.81
CA TYR A 238 -1.91 1.47 20.02
C TYR A 238 -1.14 0.90 18.83
N VAL A 239 -1.56 -0.26 18.32
CA VAL A 239 -0.91 -0.92 17.17
C VAL A 239 -1.14 -0.12 15.89
N THR A 240 -2.32 0.48 15.74
CA THR A 240 -2.61 1.47 14.69
C THR A 240 -1.61 2.62 14.74
N GLY A 241 -1.39 3.18 15.91
CA GLY A 241 -0.41 4.25 16.12
C GLY A 241 1.02 3.83 15.77
N LEU A 242 1.45 2.64 16.21
CA LEU A 242 2.77 2.08 15.88
C LEU A 242 2.95 1.88 14.37
N PHE A 243 1.93 1.37 13.69
CA PHE A 243 1.98 1.23 12.23
C PHE A 243 2.13 2.59 11.55
N LEU A 244 1.31 3.58 11.93
CA LEU A 244 1.35 4.91 11.31
C LEU A 244 2.71 5.60 11.51
N VAL A 245 3.27 5.54 12.73
CA VAL A 245 4.61 6.08 13.01
C VAL A 245 5.68 5.30 12.26
N GLY A 246 5.68 3.97 12.36
CA GLY A 246 6.68 3.13 11.75
C GLY A 246 6.69 3.25 10.22
N TYR A 247 5.52 3.14 9.59
CA TYR A 247 5.39 3.33 8.15
C TYR A 247 5.77 4.74 7.71
N GLY A 248 5.28 5.78 8.43
CA GLY A 248 5.58 7.17 8.10
C GLY A 248 7.08 7.49 8.19
N VAL A 249 7.77 6.96 9.20
CA VAL A 249 9.24 7.11 9.34
C VAL A 249 9.97 6.36 8.21
N CYS A 250 9.63 5.10 7.95
CA CYS A 250 10.23 4.33 6.86
C CYS A 250 10.01 5.02 5.50
N ARG A 251 8.79 5.49 5.26
CA ARG A 251 8.42 6.18 4.03
C ARG A 251 9.19 7.49 3.84
N ALA A 252 9.29 8.31 4.89
CA ALA A 252 10.06 9.56 4.85
C ALA A 252 11.55 9.31 4.62
N ALA A 253 12.13 8.27 5.24
CA ALA A 253 13.53 7.90 5.04
C ALA A 253 13.80 7.41 3.60
N LEU A 254 12.91 6.59 3.06
CA LEU A 254 13.04 6.01 1.72
C LEU A 254 12.83 7.03 0.58
N GLU A 255 12.19 8.17 0.83
CA GLU A 255 12.06 9.24 -0.15
C GLU A 255 13.42 9.81 -0.63
N ASN A 256 14.49 9.63 0.16
CA ASN A 256 15.83 10.05 -0.24
C ASN A 256 16.40 9.18 -1.39
N VAL A 257 15.96 7.95 -1.50
CA VAL A 257 16.42 6.99 -2.52
C VAL A 257 15.37 6.68 -3.58
N ARG A 258 14.12 7.09 -3.36
CA ARG A 258 13.02 6.88 -4.29
C ARG A 258 13.00 7.97 -5.36
N GLU A 259 12.76 7.58 -6.61
CA GLU A 259 12.45 8.54 -7.67
C GLU A 259 11.02 9.03 -7.48
N PRO A 260 10.81 10.35 -7.34
CA PRO A 260 9.46 10.90 -7.24
C PRO A 260 8.66 10.68 -8.52
N ASP A 261 7.34 10.49 -8.41
CA ASP A 261 6.48 10.28 -9.56
C ASP A 261 6.48 11.48 -10.53
N VAL A 262 6.42 11.22 -11.83
CA VAL A 262 6.42 12.26 -12.87
C VAL A 262 5.25 13.23 -12.66
N GLY A 263 5.50 14.54 -12.81
CA GLY A 263 4.46 15.57 -12.67
C GLY A 263 4.17 16.03 -11.25
N MET A 264 4.89 15.51 -10.24
CA MET A 264 4.73 16.02 -8.87
C MET A 264 5.36 17.41 -8.70
N PRO A 265 4.72 18.35 -7.95
CA PRO A 265 5.27 19.67 -7.73
C PRO A 265 6.56 19.63 -6.92
N HIS A 266 7.43 20.60 -7.18
CA HIS A 266 8.60 20.85 -6.35
C HIS A 266 8.20 21.62 -5.10
N PHE A 267 8.50 21.03 -3.93
CA PHE A 267 8.26 21.71 -2.65
C PHE A 267 9.54 22.42 -2.16
N PRO A 268 9.39 23.54 -1.42
CA PRO A 268 10.52 24.20 -0.78
C PRO A 268 11.32 23.26 0.13
N LEU A 269 12.59 23.55 0.36
CA LEU A 269 13.48 22.80 1.26
C LEU A 269 13.74 21.34 0.85
N GLY A 270 13.53 20.98 -0.42
CA GLY A 270 13.74 19.62 -0.90
C GLY A 270 12.70 18.59 -0.38
N LEU A 271 11.59 19.07 0.18
CA LEU A 271 10.51 18.19 0.62
C LEU A 271 9.88 17.46 -0.57
N THR A 272 9.48 16.21 -0.35
CA THR A 272 8.71 15.43 -1.32
C THR A 272 7.26 15.26 -0.86
N MET A 273 6.37 14.91 -1.79
CA MET A 273 4.99 14.59 -1.45
C MET A 273 4.93 13.45 -0.42
N GLY A 274 5.80 12.44 -0.54
CA GLY A 274 5.88 11.33 0.42
C GLY A 274 6.23 11.79 1.82
N MET A 275 7.19 12.72 1.99
CA MET A 275 7.54 13.31 3.29
C MET A 275 6.39 14.11 3.86
N MET A 276 5.73 14.94 3.04
CA MET A 276 4.59 15.76 3.48
C MET A 276 3.41 14.90 3.96
N LEU A 277 3.09 13.82 3.26
CA LEU A 277 2.02 12.91 3.65
C LEU A 277 2.40 12.01 4.84
N SER A 278 3.68 11.72 5.02
CA SER A 278 4.16 10.96 6.17
C SER A 278 4.07 11.76 7.49
N THR A 279 4.24 13.07 7.43
CA THR A 279 4.20 13.94 8.62
C THR A 279 2.87 13.82 9.39
N PRO A 280 1.68 14.03 8.79
CA PRO A 280 0.42 13.86 9.51
C PRO A 280 0.20 12.42 9.98
N MET A 281 0.67 11.41 9.25
CA MET A 281 0.61 10.01 9.69
C MET A 281 1.40 9.80 10.98
N ILE A 282 2.62 10.31 11.07
CA ILE A 282 3.47 10.22 12.26
C ILE A 282 2.80 10.94 13.44
N LEU A 283 2.27 12.15 13.23
CA LEU A 283 1.60 12.93 14.28
C LEU A 283 0.34 12.23 14.81
N ILE A 284 -0.52 11.74 13.92
CA ILE A 284 -1.73 10.98 14.28
C ILE A 284 -1.33 9.68 15.00
N GLY A 285 -0.31 8.99 14.49
CA GLY A 285 0.18 7.75 15.10
C GLY A 285 0.72 7.98 16.51
N ALA A 286 1.55 9.01 16.70
CA ALA A 286 2.06 9.40 18.02
C ALA A 286 0.93 9.78 18.99
N TRP A 287 -0.07 10.53 18.51
CA TRP A 287 -1.25 10.86 19.31
C TRP A 287 -2.06 9.62 19.71
N LEU A 288 -2.25 8.65 18.80
CA LEU A 288 -2.94 7.39 19.11
C LEU A 288 -2.18 6.56 20.16
N ILE A 289 -0.84 6.48 20.06
CA ILE A 289 0.01 5.81 21.05
C ILE A 289 -0.15 6.47 22.42
N TRP A 290 0.02 7.80 22.47
CA TRP A 290 -0.13 8.58 23.70
C TRP A 290 -1.51 8.41 24.31
N ARG A 291 -2.58 8.52 23.52
CA ARG A 291 -3.96 8.31 23.95
C ARG A 291 -4.20 6.91 24.50
N ALA A 292 -3.71 5.87 23.80
CA ALA A 292 -3.90 4.48 24.21
C ALA A 292 -3.08 4.13 25.45
N TRP A 293 -1.91 4.79 25.64
CA TRP A 293 -1.07 4.61 26.82
C TRP A 293 -1.71 5.17 28.09
N ASN A 294 -2.29 6.35 27.99
CA ASN A 294 -2.89 7.07 29.11
C ASN A 294 -4.32 6.65 29.46
N ARG A 295 -4.92 5.75 28.68
CA ARG A 295 -6.23 5.20 29.04
C ARG A 295 -6.06 4.02 30.00
N PRO A 296 -6.91 3.95 31.05
CA PRO A 296 -6.94 2.76 31.89
C PRO A 296 -7.25 1.54 31.03
N PRO A 297 -6.72 0.35 31.37
CA PRO A 297 -7.11 -0.89 30.69
C PRO A 297 -8.62 -0.99 30.70
N VAL A 298 -9.22 -1.42 29.57
CA VAL A 298 -10.66 -1.68 29.53
C VAL A 298 -10.95 -2.70 30.64
N ALA A 299 -11.75 -2.31 31.61
CA ALA A 299 -12.12 -3.17 32.72
C ALA A 299 -12.76 -4.45 32.18
N ALA A 300 -12.41 -5.58 32.82
CA ALA A 300 -12.86 -6.92 32.46
C ALA A 300 -14.40 -7.07 32.57
#